data_d72ca27b97e761d16d8f1b69a23aa5ba
#
_entry.id   d72ca27b97e761d16d8f1b69a23aa5ba
#
_cell.length_a   1.000
_cell.length_b   1.000
_cell.length_c   1.000
_cell.angle_alpha   90.00
_cell.angle_beta   90.00
_cell.angle_gamma   90.00
#
_symmetry.space_group_name_H-M   'P 1'
#
loop_
_entity.id
_entity.type
_entity.pdbx_description
1 polymer ?
#
loop_
_entity_poly.entity_id
_entity_poly.type
_entity_poly.pdbx_seq_one_letter_code
_entity_poly.pdbx_strand_id
1 'polypeptide(L)'
;MTDNLQLTQLVEACRWIGAKGWAPATGGNMSVRQDENLCWLSESGKDKGSLTPDDFLQVEIATNRAPSGRKPSAETGLHTLIYRLFPEANAVLHVHTVNATVLSRLVKEAELHISGFEMQKSLTGQTTHLATVAIPVFDNDQDIDALASRIAHYAQERPLNYGFLLRGHGLTCWGRDVAEARRHLEGLEFLFECEMRLRQLEKI
;
A
#
# COMPACT_ATOMS: atom_id res chain seq x y z
N MET A 1 -8.64 -15.42 -19.47
CA MET A 1 -9.90 -15.06 -18.78
C MET A 1 -9.65 -14.62 -17.32
N THR A 2 -8.62 -15.08 -16.64
CA THR A 2 -8.23 -14.69 -15.27
C THR A 2 -7.76 -13.24 -15.17
N ASP A 3 -7.04 -12.73 -16.16
CA ASP A 3 -6.47 -11.37 -16.16
C ASP A 3 -7.52 -10.27 -16.07
N ASN A 4 -8.68 -10.47 -16.69
CA ASN A 4 -9.78 -9.51 -16.65
C ASN A 4 -10.48 -9.46 -15.29
N LEU A 5 -10.51 -10.58 -14.55
CA LEU A 5 -11.17 -10.66 -13.25
C LEU A 5 -10.41 -9.88 -12.18
N GLN A 6 -9.08 -10.04 -12.08
CA GLN A 6 -8.25 -9.32 -11.10
C GLN A 6 -8.27 -7.81 -11.35
N LEU A 7 -8.18 -7.39 -12.61
CA LEU A 7 -8.29 -5.97 -12.96
C LEU A 7 -9.67 -5.39 -12.63
N THR A 8 -10.75 -6.15 -12.88
CA THR A 8 -12.10 -5.73 -12.48
C THR A 8 -12.22 -5.56 -10.97
N GLN A 9 -11.72 -6.51 -10.19
CA GLN A 9 -11.70 -6.43 -8.73
C GLN A 9 -10.87 -5.23 -8.24
N LEU A 10 -9.74 -4.93 -8.91
CA LEU A 10 -8.93 -3.77 -8.58
C LEU A 10 -9.68 -2.46 -8.84
N VAL A 11 -10.40 -2.34 -9.97
CA VAL A 11 -11.25 -1.18 -10.28
C VAL A 11 -12.32 -0.97 -9.19
N GLU A 12 -12.95 -2.04 -8.73
CA GLU A 12 -13.91 -1.98 -7.62
C GLU A 12 -13.26 -1.52 -6.32
N ALA A 13 -12.06 -2.02 -6.00
CA ALA A 13 -11.29 -1.58 -4.85
C ALA A 13 -10.90 -0.09 -4.95
N CYS A 14 -10.51 0.38 -6.13
CA CYS A 14 -10.22 1.80 -6.36
C CYS A 14 -11.44 2.69 -6.10
N ARG A 15 -12.60 2.30 -6.61
CA ARG A 15 -13.86 3.04 -6.36
C ARG A 15 -14.21 3.08 -4.87
N TRP A 16 -14.03 1.96 -4.17
CA TRP A 16 -14.24 1.90 -2.73
C TRP A 16 -13.24 2.80 -1.98
N ILE A 17 -11.95 2.81 -2.36
CA ILE A 17 -10.93 3.71 -1.79
C ILE A 17 -11.30 5.18 -2.03
N GLY A 18 -11.75 5.51 -3.24
CA GLY A 18 -12.23 6.85 -3.59
C GLY A 18 -13.44 7.27 -2.74
N ALA A 19 -14.43 6.39 -2.58
CA ALA A 19 -15.61 6.64 -1.75
C ALA A 19 -15.27 6.83 -0.26
N LYS A 20 -14.18 6.21 0.24
CA LYS A 20 -13.64 6.43 1.58
C LYS A 20 -12.86 7.76 1.72
N GLY A 21 -12.56 8.44 0.62
CA GLY A 21 -11.71 9.64 0.62
C GLY A 21 -10.22 9.35 0.90
N TRP A 22 -9.77 8.12 0.65
CA TRP A 22 -8.41 7.67 0.96
C TRP A 22 -7.39 7.95 -0.15
N ALA A 23 -7.85 8.43 -1.28
CA ALA A 23 -7.04 8.84 -2.43
C ALA A 23 -7.40 10.27 -2.90
N PRO A 24 -7.27 11.29 -2.02
CA PRO A 24 -7.70 12.65 -2.33
C PRO A 24 -6.85 13.26 -3.44
N ALA A 25 -7.44 14.21 -4.20
CA ALA A 25 -6.75 14.99 -5.21
C ALA A 25 -5.94 14.15 -6.22
N THR A 26 -6.51 13.04 -6.69
CA THR A 26 -5.88 12.06 -7.59
C THR A 26 -4.66 11.31 -7.01
N GLY A 27 -4.39 11.47 -5.71
CA GLY A 27 -3.33 10.77 -5.00
C GLY A 27 -3.51 9.26 -4.95
N GLY A 28 -2.47 8.58 -4.48
CA GLY A 28 -2.46 7.12 -4.41
C GLY A 28 -2.30 6.43 -5.77
N ASN A 29 -2.02 5.16 -5.74
CA ASN A 29 -1.90 4.29 -6.92
C ASN A 29 -2.10 2.82 -6.52
N MET A 30 -2.63 2.02 -7.43
CA MET A 30 -3.01 0.63 -7.17
C MET A 30 -2.57 -0.24 -8.32
N SER A 31 -2.15 -1.46 -8.00
CA SER A 31 -1.75 -2.43 -9.01
C SER A 31 -2.21 -3.84 -8.68
N VAL A 32 -2.32 -4.67 -9.72
CA VAL A 32 -2.44 -6.13 -9.62
C VAL A 32 -1.42 -6.79 -10.52
N ARG A 33 -0.82 -7.89 -10.04
CA ARG A 33 0.05 -8.73 -10.85
C ARG A 33 -0.77 -9.39 -11.95
N GLN A 34 -0.31 -9.34 -13.17
CA GLN A 34 -0.89 -10.06 -14.30
C GLN A 34 -0.26 -11.44 -14.42
N ASP A 35 1.06 -11.50 -14.40
CA ASP A 35 1.87 -12.72 -14.47
C ASP A 35 3.23 -12.49 -13.78
N GLU A 36 4.19 -13.36 -14.02
CA GLU A 36 5.53 -13.26 -13.41
C GLU A 36 6.30 -11.99 -13.86
N ASN A 37 6.00 -11.45 -15.03
CA ASN A 37 6.73 -10.37 -15.66
C ASN A 37 6.00 -9.03 -15.65
N LEU A 38 4.67 -9.06 -15.62
CA LEU A 38 3.80 -7.89 -15.83
C LEU A 38 2.85 -7.65 -14.65
N CYS A 39 2.56 -6.39 -14.42
CA CYS A 39 1.45 -5.96 -13.57
C CYS A 39 0.63 -4.86 -14.25
N TRP A 40 -0.65 -4.78 -13.89
CA TRP A 40 -1.50 -3.64 -14.20
C TRP A 40 -1.34 -2.60 -13.09
N LEU A 41 -0.99 -1.36 -13.44
CA LEU A 41 -0.82 -0.24 -12.52
C LEU A 41 -1.70 0.93 -12.96
N SER A 42 -2.38 1.58 -12.03
CA SER A 42 -3.19 2.75 -12.32
C SER A 42 -2.35 3.90 -12.89
N GLU A 43 -2.86 4.55 -13.95
CA GLU A 43 -2.22 5.70 -14.57
C GLU A 43 -2.14 6.89 -13.61
N SER A 44 -1.07 7.66 -13.73
CA SER A 44 -0.84 8.86 -12.92
C SER A 44 -1.88 9.94 -13.19
N GLY A 45 -2.29 10.68 -12.15
CA GLY A 45 -3.17 11.83 -12.26
C GLY A 45 -4.66 11.54 -12.49
N LYS A 46 -5.06 10.26 -12.42
CA LYS A 46 -6.47 9.85 -12.53
C LYS A 46 -7.15 9.82 -11.16
N ASP A 47 -8.41 10.23 -11.09
CA ASP A 47 -9.25 10.08 -9.91
C ASP A 47 -9.55 8.59 -9.64
N LYS A 48 -9.14 8.10 -8.48
CA LYS A 48 -9.26 6.68 -8.11
C LYS A 48 -10.71 6.24 -7.94
N GLY A 49 -11.60 7.17 -7.60
CA GLY A 49 -13.04 6.89 -7.47
C GLY A 49 -13.76 6.63 -8.80
N SER A 50 -13.16 6.98 -9.93
CA SER A 50 -13.79 6.90 -11.26
C SER A 50 -13.03 6.05 -12.27
N LEU A 51 -12.01 5.29 -11.83
CA LEU A 51 -11.20 4.46 -12.72
C LEU A 51 -12.02 3.39 -13.46
N THR A 52 -11.61 3.14 -14.69
CA THR A 52 -12.03 2.04 -15.54
C THR A 52 -10.82 1.14 -15.87
N PRO A 53 -11.00 -0.05 -16.44
CA PRO A 53 -9.87 -0.89 -16.85
C PRO A 53 -8.91 -0.19 -17.81
N ASP A 54 -9.38 0.74 -18.65
CA ASP A 54 -8.57 1.49 -19.63
C ASP A 54 -7.62 2.49 -18.97
N ASP A 55 -7.82 2.81 -17.69
CA ASP A 55 -6.97 3.70 -16.89
C ASP A 55 -5.79 2.97 -16.22
N PHE A 56 -5.58 1.70 -16.56
CA PHE A 56 -4.44 0.93 -16.10
C PHE A 56 -3.44 0.68 -17.21
N LEU A 57 -2.18 0.63 -16.83
CA LEU A 57 -1.05 0.38 -17.73
C LEU A 57 -0.44 -0.97 -17.41
N GLN A 58 -0.04 -1.72 -18.44
CA GLN A 58 0.89 -2.82 -18.23
C GLN A 58 2.27 -2.27 -17.92
N VAL A 59 2.88 -2.78 -16.87
CA VAL A 59 4.23 -2.40 -16.42
C VAL A 59 5.06 -3.65 -16.25
N GLU A 60 6.27 -3.63 -16.79
CA GLU A 60 7.26 -4.69 -16.58
C GLU A 60 7.80 -4.62 -15.14
N ILE A 61 7.65 -5.72 -14.40
CA ILE A 61 8.06 -5.79 -12.98
C ILE A 61 9.59 -5.65 -12.83
N ALA A 62 10.35 -6.18 -13.78
CA ALA A 62 11.82 -6.15 -13.73
C ALA A 62 12.41 -4.76 -14.02
N THR A 63 11.79 -3.99 -14.91
CA THR A 63 12.36 -2.75 -15.47
C THR A 63 11.60 -1.49 -15.09
N ASN A 64 10.42 -1.60 -14.49
CA ASN A 64 9.49 -0.50 -14.18
C ASN A 64 8.97 0.23 -15.43
N ARG A 65 9.06 -0.37 -16.62
CA ARG A 65 8.68 0.26 -17.89
C ARG A 65 7.24 -0.05 -18.27
N ALA A 66 6.55 0.97 -18.75
CA ALA A 66 5.24 0.83 -19.37
C ALA A 66 5.41 0.78 -20.91
N PRO A 67 5.09 -0.35 -21.58
CA PRO A 67 5.30 -0.50 -23.03
C PRO A 67 4.49 0.48 -23.88
N SER A 68 3.39 0.99 -23.33
CA SER A 68 2.43 1.85 -24.06
C SER A 68 2.91 3.28 -24.30
N GLY A 69 4.05 3.69 -23.77
CA GLY A 69 4.49 5.10 -23.79
C GLY A 69 3.64 6.05 -22.92
N ARG A 70 2.61 5.56 -22.24
CA ARG A 70 1.81 6.30 -21.26
C ARG A 70 2.62 6.47 -19.96
N LYS A 71 2.27 7.46 -19.16
CA LYS A 71 3.03 7.80 -17.95
C LYS A 71 2.53 6.97 -16.74
N PRO A 72 3.27 5.98 -16.25
CA PRO A 72 2.94 5.28 -15.02
C PRO A 72 3.10 6.21 -13.81
N SER A 73 2.63 5.77 -12.64
CA SER A 73 2.85 6.47 -11.38
C SER A 73 4.36 6.68 -11.12
N ALA A 74 4.73 7.79 -10.48
CA ALA A 74 6.09 7.99 -10.02
C ALA A 74 6.57 6.88 -9.07
N GLU A 75 5.65 6.27 -8.32
CA GLU A 75 5.92 5.21 -7.34
C GLU A 75 5.86 3.80 -7.91
N THR A 76 5.87 3.65 -9.23
CA THR A 76 5.90 2.34 -9.92
C THR A 76 6.96 1.41 -9.33
N GLY A 77 8.16 1.93 -9.04
CA GLY A 77 9.26 1.16 -8.48
C GLY A 77 8.97 0.54 -7.12
N LEU A 78 8.08 1.13 -6.32
CA LEU A 78 7.66 0.54 -5.03
C LEU A 78 6.71 -0.64 -5.22
N HIS A 79 5.76 -0.56 -6.17
CA HIS A 79 4.88 -1.66 -6.50
C HIS A 79 5.64 -2.87 -7.04
N THR A 80 6.49 -2.64 -8.02
CA THR A 80 7.29 -3.70 -8.62
C THR A 80 8.30 -4.29 -7.63
N LEU A 81 8.83 -3.49 -6.69
CA LEU A 81 9.65 -3.97 -5.59
C LEU A 81 8.88 -5.00 -4.74
N ILE A 82 7.64 -4.67 -4.33
CA ILE A 82 6.80 -5.59 -3.54
C ILE A 82 6.60 -6.90 -4.30
N TYR A 83 6.33 -6.85 -5.59
CA TYR A 83 6.19 -8.06 -6.40
C TYR A 83 7.48 -8.88 -6.51
N ARG A 84 8.65 -8.24 -6.51
CA ARG A 84 9.94 -8.94 -6.50
C ARG A 84 10.29 -9.55 -5.15
N LEU A 85 9.98 -8.85 -4.05
CA LEU A 85 10.25 -9.31 -2.69
C LEU A 85 9.30 -10.43 -2.24
N PHE A 86 8.04 -10.34 -2.67
CA PHE A 86 6.96 -11.23 -2.24
C PHE A 86 6.26 -11.86 -3.46
N PRO A 87 6.74 -13.01 -3.95
CA PRO A 87 6.15 -13.69 -5.11
C PRO A 87 4.65 -14.00 -4.94
N GLU A 88 4.20 -14.18 -3.71
CA GLU A 88 2.79 -14.42 -3.36
C GLU A 88 1.93 -13.14 -3.40
N ALA A 89 2.52 -11.95 -3.39
CA ALA A 89 1.77 -10.70 -3.48
C ALA A 89 1.25 -10.51 -4.91
N ASN A 90 -0.07 -10.37 -5.05
CA ASN A 90 -0.72 -10.16 -6.34
C ASN A 90 -1.49 -8.84 -6.43
N ALA A 91 -1.64 -8.10 -5.33
CA ALA A 91 -2.23 -6.76 -5.33
C ALA A 91 -1.46 -5.83 -4.38
N VAL A 92 -1.20 -4.60 -4.81
CA VAL A 92 -0.56 -3.54 -4.02
C VAL A 92 -1.44 -2.29 -4.07
N LEU A 93 -1.74 -1.73 -2.90
CA LEU A 93 -2.56 -0.54 -2.73
C LEU A 93 -1.75 0.54 -2.01
N HIS A 94 -1.63 1.72 -2.60
CA HIS A 94 -1.02 2.89 -1.98
C HIS A 94 -2.05 4.02 -1.86
N VAL A 95 -2.20 4.54 -0.63
CA VAL A 95 -3.22 5.54 -0.28
C VAL A 95 -2.63 6.69 0.53
N HIS A 96 -3.30 7.85 0.46
CA HIS A 96 -2.94 9.08 1.17
C HIS A 96 -4.01 9.42 2.22
N THR A 97 -4.17 8.58 3.22
CA THR A 97 -5.14 8.84 4.29
C THR A 97 -4.60 9.85 5.30
N VAL A 98 -5.49 10.56 5.98
CA VAL A 98 -5.09 11.51 7.04
C VAL A 98 -4.40 10.76 8.18
N ASN A 99 -4.94 9.60 8.59
CA ASN A 99 -4.38 8.83 9.70
C ASN A 99 -2.96 8.37 9.40
N ALA A 100 -2.72 7.71 8.26
CA ALA A 100 -1.40 7.24 7.84
C ALA A 100 -0.41 8.41 7.69
N THR A 101 -0.85 9.51 7.05
CA THR A 101 -0.02 10.70 6.81
C THR A 101 0.42 11.36 8.12
N VAL A 102 -0.50 11.57 9.05
CA VAL A 102 -0.18 12.25 10.33
C VAL A 102 0.61 11.31 11.25
N LEU A 103 0.18 10.05 11.39
CA LEU A 103 0.82 9.10 12.27
C LEU A 103 2.28 8.83 11.86
N SER A 104 2.55 8.72 10.55
CA SER A 104 3.91 8.56 10.03
C SER A 104 4.84 9.72 10.37
N ARG A 105 4.32 10.93 10.60
CA ARG A 105 5.10 12.08 11.06
C ARG A 105 5.28 12.14 12.58
N LEU A 106 4.34 11.58 13.33
CA LEU A 106 4.40 11.54 14.79
C LEU A 106 5.38 10.47 15.28
N VAL A 107 5.44 9.33 14.61
CA VAL A 107 6.38 8.25 14.92
C VAL A 107 7.77 8.69 14.51
N LYS A 108 8.71 8.75 15.47
CA LYS A 108 10.12 9.14 15.21
C LYS A 108 11.00 7.92 14.96
N GLU A 109 10.59 6.78 15.48
CA GLU A 109 11.23 5.49 15.33
C GLU A 109 11.12 4.98 13.89
N ALA A 110 11.90 3.96 13.57
CA ALA A 110 11.85 3.28 12.25
C ALA A 110 10.60 2.41 12.07
N GLU A 111 9.85 2.16 13.15
CA GLU A 111 8.67 1.29 13.16
C GLU A 111 7.58 1.88 14.05
N LEU A 112 6.34 1.76 13.60
CA LEU A 112 5.15 1.91 14.44
C LEU A 112 4.79 0.55 15.01
N HIS A 113 4.74 0.43 16.33
CA HIS A 113 4.31 -0.78 17.03
C HIS A 113 2.86 -0.64 17.48
N ILE A 114 2.03 -1.62 17.10
CA ILE A 114 0.59 -1.68 17.45
C ILE A 114 0.32 -2.98 18.20
N SER A 115 -0.34 -2.90 19.35
CA SER A 115 -0.76 -4.06 20.13
C SER A 115 -2.04 -3.76 20.92
N GLY A 116 -2.74 -4.82 21.36
CA GLY A 116 -3.91 -4.67 22.22
C GLY A 116 -5.24 -4.46 21.47
N PHE A 117 -5.24 -4.46 20.15
CA PHE A 117 -6.45 -4.26 19.36
C PHE A 117 -6.92 -5.56 18.69
N GLU A 118 -8.18 -5.93 18.89
CA GLU A 118 -8.77 -7.12 18.28
C GLU A 118 -8.72 -7.05 16.73
N MET A 119 -8.79 -5.84 16.15
CA MET A 119 -8.71 -5.63 14.71
C MET A 119 -7.35 -6.04 14.10
N GLN A 120 -6.29 -6.28 14.89
CA GLN A 120 -5.04 -6.87 14.39
C GLN A 120 -5.28 -8.21 13.66
N LYS A 121 -6.33 -8.94 14.03
CA LYS A 121 -6.74 -10.20 13.37
C LYS A 121 -7.22 -10.02 11.92
N SER A 122 -7.41 -8.79 11.45
CA SER A 122 -7.63 -8.51 10.04
C SER A 122 -6.38 -8.72 9.19
N LEU A 123 -5.20 -8.69 9.83
CA LEU A 123 -3.91 -8.90 9.18
C LEU A 123 -3.62 -10.40 9.12
N THR A 124 -3.27 -10.88 7.93
CA THR A 124 -3.06 -12.31 7.68
C THR A 124 -2.01 -12.91 8.62
N GLY A 125 -2.36 -14.02 9.27
CA GLY A 125 -1.50 -14.70 10.24
C GLY A 125 -1.59 -14.17 11.67
N GLN A 126 -2.26 -13.03 11.92
CA GLN A 126 -2.50 -12.55 13.27
C GLN A 126 -3.70 -13.29 13.90
N THR A 127 -3.46 -13.97 14.99
CA THR A 127 -4.49 -14.76 15.69
C THR A 127 -4.84 -14.21 17.07
N THR A 128 -4.09 -13.22 17.55
CA THR A 128 -4.26 -12.64 18.89
C THR A 128 -4.03 -11.12 18.86
N HIS A 129 -4.76 -10.39 19.70
CA HIS A 129 -4.55 -8.97 19.94
C HIS A 129 -3.32 -8.68 20.83
N LEU A 130 -2.75 -9.70 21.47
CA LEU A 130 -1.61 -9.55 22.39
C LEU A 130 -0.26 -9.47 21.66
N ALA A 131 -0.20 -9.93 20.41
CA ALA A 131 1.01 -9.80 19.61
C ALA A 131 1.25 -8.34 19.21
N THR A 132 2.51 -7.95 19.11
CA THR A 132 2.88 -6.64 18.56
C THR A 132 3.03 -6.75 17.04
N VAL A 133 2.33 -5.91 16.31
CA VAL A 133 2.48 -5.71 14.87
C VAL A 133 3.41 -4.52 14.66
N ALA A 134 4.51 -4.74 13.97
CA ALA A 134 5.44 -3.68 13.56
C ALA A 134 5.15 -3.24 12.12
N ILE A 135 4.94 -1.94 11.93
CA ILE A 135 4.75 -1.31 10.62
C ILE A 135 5.94 -0.39 10.37
N PRO A 136 6.81 -0.69 9.39
CA PRO A 136 7.96 0.14 9.07
C PRO A 136 7.57 1.55 8.62
N VAL A 137 8.38 2.54 9.00
CA VAL A 137 8.20 3.95 8.63
C VAL A 137 9.48 4.44 7.97
N PHE A 138 9.40 4.69 6.66
CA PHE A 138 10.51 5.22 5.87
C PHE A 138 10.38 6.72 5.65
N ASP A 139 11.52 7.41 5.57
CA ASP A 139 11.53 8.79 5.12
C ASP A 139 11.07 8.87 3.66
N ASN A 140 10.18 9.83 3.38
CA ASN A 140 9.71 10.07 2.03
C ASN A 140 10.86 10.63 1.18
N ASP A 141 11.10 10.01 0.03
CA ASP A 141 12.15 10.38 -0.90
C ASP A 141 11.58 10.52 -2.31
N GLN A 142 12.00 11.53 -3.04
CA GLN A 142 11.64 11.71 -4.44
C GLN A 142 12.46 10.81 -5.38
N ASP A 143 13.62 10.36 -4.92
CA ASP A 143 14.39 9.28 -5.57
C ASP A 143 13.79 7.93 -5.17
N ILE A 144 12.88 7.44 -6.03
CA ILE A 144 12.16 6.18 -5.79
C ILE A 144 13.09 4.98 -5.82
N ASP A 145 14.17 5.00 -6.60
CA ASP A 145 15.13 3.90 -6.65
C ASP A 145 15.94 3.82 -5.34
N ALA A 146 16.34 4.97 -4.78
CA ALA A 146 16.98 5.03 -3.47
C ALA A 146 16.02 4.57 -2.36
N LEU A 147 14.76 4.99 -2.40
CA LEU A 147 13.72 4.55 -1.46
C LEU A 147 13.49 3.04 -1.56
N ALA A 148 13.32 2.52 -2.77
CA ALA A 148 13.15 1.09 -3.03
C ALA A 148 14.33 0.26 -2.49
N SER A 149 15.55 0.76 -2.63
CA SER A 149 16.75 0.12 -2.09
C SER A 149 16.75 0.05 -0.57
N ARG A 150 16.30 1.12 0.12
CA ARG A 150 16.16 1.12 1.59
C ARG A 150 15.09 0.14 2.08
N ILE A 151 13.95 0.08 1.38
CA ILE A 151 12.88 -0.88 1.71
C ILE A 151 13.36 -2.32 1.49
N ALA A 152 14.07 -2.59 0.39
CA ALA A 152 14.63 -3.90 0.10
C ALA A 152 15.67 -4.32 1.18
N HIS A 153 16.52 -3.41 1.61
CA HIS A 153 17.48 -3.66 2.67
C HIS A 153 16.79 -3.98 4.01
N TYR A 154 15.77 -3.19 4.37
CA TYR A 154 14.96 -3.47 5.56
C TYR A 154 14.34 -4.87 5.53
N ALA A 155 13.78 -5.28 4.38
CA ALA A 155 13.13 -6.58 4.22
C ALA A 155 14.11 -7.77 4.31
N GLN A 156 15.41 -7.56 4.13
CA GLN A 156 16.44 -8.58 4.34
C GLN A 156 16.77 -8.79 5.83
N GLU A 157 16.61 -7.76 6.65
CA GLU A 157 16.99 -7.77 8.06
C GLU A 157 15.80 -7.97 9.01
N ARG A 158 14.61 -7.57 8.59
CA ARG A 158 13.41 -7.51 9.43
C ARG A 158 12.15 -7.94 8.68
N PRO A 159 11.14 -8.47 9.39
CA PRO A 159 9.84 -8.77 8.78
C PRO A 159 9.19 -7.53 8.17
N LEU A 160 8.77 -7.64 6.91
CA LEU A 160 7.99 -6.66 6.18
C LEU A 160 6.73 -7.37 5.66
N ASN A 161 5.65 -7.36 6.45
CA ASN A 161 4.55 -8.29 6.25
C ASN A 161 3.33 -7.70 5.54
N TYR A 162 2.80 -6.57 6.01
CA TYR A 162 1.47 -6.09 5.61
C TYR A 162 1.52 -4.81 4.82
N GLY A 163 2.48 -3.97 5.12
CA GLY A 163 2.61 -2.63 4.55
C GLY A 163 3.72 -1.84 5.23
N PHE A 164 3.92 -0.64 4.73
CA PHE A 164 4.83 0.35 5.30
C PHE A 164 4.26 1.76 5.14
N LEU A 165 4.71 2.66 5.98
CA LEU A 165 4.40 4.08 5.94
C LEU A 165 5.54 4.88 5.33
N LEU A 166 5.20 5.89 4.54
CA LEU A 166 6.12 6.95 4.12
C LEU A 166 5.80 8.23 4.89
N ARG A 167 6.81 8.86 5.49
CA ARG A 167 6.63 10.02 6.39
C ARG A 167 5.95 11.20 5.70
N GLY A 168 4.79 11.58 6.24
CA GLY A 168 4.00 12.69 5.72
C GLY A 168 3.40 12.44 4.34
N HIS A 169 3.31 11.16 3.93
CA HIS A 169 2.83 10.77 2.62
C HIS A 169 1.63 9.82 2.74
N GLY A 170 1.85 8.55 3.09
CA GLY A 170 0.76 7.60 3.16
C GLY A 170 1.19 6.18 3.49
N LEU A 171 0.27 5.25 3.25
CA LEU A 171 0.42 3.81 3.46
C LEU A 171 0.53 3.09 2.11
N THR A 172 1.49 2.17 2.00
CA THR A 172 1.53 1.14 0.97
C THR A 172 1.29 -0.22 1.63
N CYS A 173 0.32 -0.99 1.15
CA CYS A 173 0.03 -2.34 1.64
C CYS A 173 -0.25 -3.29 0.49
N TRP A 174 -0.23 -4.60 0.75
CA TRP A 174 -0.42 -5.62 -0.28
C TRP A 174 -1.11 -6.87 0.26
N GLY A 175 -1.46 -7.78 -0.63
CA GLY A 175 -2.04 -9.08 -0.33
C GLY A 175 -1.87 -10.06 -1.48
N ARG A 176 -2.20 -11.33 -1.23
CA ARG A 176 -2.19 -12.43 -2.22
C ARG A 176 -3.24 -12.24 -3.33
N ASP A 177 -4.20 -11.36 -3.08
CA ASP A 177 -5.22 -10.93 -4.03
C ASP A 177 -5.76 -9.56 -3.61
N VAL A 178 -6.64 -8.99 -4.42
CA VAL A 178 -7.26 -7.68 -4.16
C VAL A 178 -8.08 -7.69 -2.86
N ALA A 179 -8.75 -8.79 -2.53
CA ALA A 179 -9.58 -8.89 -1.33
C ALA A 179 -8.72 -8.88 -0.06
N GLU A 180 -7.60 -9.59 -0.04
CA GLU A 180 -6.66 -9.57 1.08
C GLU A 180 -5.96 -8.21 1.22
N ALA A 181 -5.47 -7.61 0.11
CA ALA A 181 -4.88 -6.28 0.13
C ALA A 181 -5.87 -5.23 0.67
N ARG A 182 -7.13 -5.29 0.24
CA ARG A 182 -8.20 -4.43 0.76
C ARG A 182 -8.46 -4.66 2.25
N ARG A 183 -8.48 -5.92 2.70
CA ARG A 183 -8.65 -6.26 4.13
C ARG A 183 -7.50 -5.72 4.98
N HIS A 184 -6.26 -5.84 4.49
CA HIS A 184 -5.08 -5.27 5.16
C HIS A 184 -5.19 -3.74 5.22
N LEU A 185 -5.55 -3.09 4.11
CA LEU A 185 -5.74 -1.64 4.06
C LEU A 185 -6.78 -1.17 5.08
N GLU A 186 -7.97 -1.78 5.08
CA GLU A 186 -9.05 -1.40 6.00
C GLU A 186 -8.68 -1.64 7.47
N GLY A 187 -8.03 -2.77 7.76
CA GLY A 187 -7.55 -3.11 9.09
C GLY A 187 -6.47 -2.16 9.60
N LEU A 188 -5.48 -1.85 8.77
CA LEU A 188 -4.40 -0.91 9.11
C LEU A 188 -4.96 0.50 9.33
N GLU A 189 -5.86 0.99 8.48
CA GLU A 189 -6.47 2.30 8.65
C GLU A 189 -7.30 2.41 9.93
N PHE A 190 -8.05 1.37 10.28
CA PHE A 190 -8.74 1.32 11.56
C PHE A 190 -7.76 1.38 12.75
N LEU A 191 -6.68 0.61 12.69
CA LEU A 191 -5.65 0.60 13.73
C LEU A 191 -4.94 1.96 13.84
N PHE A 192 -4.64 2.59 12.72
CA PHE A 192 -4.03 3.93 12.69
C PHE A 192 -4.96 5.00 13.28
N GLU A 193 -6.25 4.92 12.99
CA GLU A 193 -7.23 5.82 13.61
C GLU A 193 -7.28 5.63 15.13
N CYS A 194 -7.28 4.39 15.61
CA CYS A 194 -7.23 4.09 17.05
C CYS A 194 -5.97 4.68 17.70
N GLU A 195 -4.80 4.43 17.13
CA GLU A 195 -3.52 4.96 17.59
C GLU A 195 -3.49 6.50 17.63
N MET A 196 -4.00 7.13 16.59
CA MET A 196 -4.10 8.59 16.52
C MET A 196 -4.99 9.15 17.63
N ARG A 197 -6.15 8.54 17.86
CA ARG A 197 -7.09 8.98 18.91
C ARG A 197 -6.50 8.78 20.31
N LEU A 198 -5.84 7.66 20.58
CA LEU A 198 -5.17 7.43 21.88
C LEU A 198 -4.10 8.49 22.12
N ARG A 199 -3.23 8.76 21.15
CA ARG A 199 -2.18 9.78 21.27
C ARG A 199 -2.72 11.22 21.45
N GLN A 200 -3.93 11.49 20.96
CA GLN A 200 -4.62 12.76 21.23
C GLN A 200 -5.11 12.86 22.67
N LEU A 201 -5.64 11.76 23.23
CA LEU A 201 -6.16 11.71 24.60
C LEU A 201 -5.05 11.72 25.66
N GLU A 202 -3.89 11.10 25.39
CA GLU A 202 -2.73 11.11 26.30
C GLU A 202 -2.09 12.50 26.50
N LYS A 203 -2.43 13.47 25.65
CA LYS A 203 -1.93 14.86 25.75
C LYS A 203 -2.86 15.79 26.53
N ILE A 204 -3.98 15.26 27.02
CA ILE A 204 -4.94 16.00 27.87
C ILE A 204 -4.67 15.67 29.34
#